data_f675a400e3c2e1d8e2a06485947aafcb
#
_entry.id   f675a400e3c2e1d8e2a06485947aafcb
#
_cell.length_a   1.000
_cell.length_b   1.000
_cell.length_c   1.000
_cell.angle_alpha   90.00
_cell.angle_beta   90.00
_cell.angle_gamma   90.00
#
_symmetry.space_group_name_H-M   'P 1'
#
loop_
_entity.id
_entity.type
_entity.pdbx_description
1 polymer ?
#
loop_
_entity_poly.entity_id
_entity_poly.type
_entity_poly.pdbx_seq_one_letter_code
_entity_poly.pdbx_strand_id
1 'polypeptide(L)'
;ANGTNVFLVTSDSTGTPKPKDTVKVTDGKFEFEGKTEMPEIAYVAFEKTPNGNVGFILENGTVTINFDSKNLEKNKISGTKNNDLYQSYNNANLDIQKKVKAIYEANGAFMQKNPETEEEKVKAQGIMDEFQKIQLEMDKRSKDFVAKNQNTFVALLLVENLFYTNKMEASKAKEFYDSLDNDLKETTSGKSVKKHLEMQLPLEKAKA
;
A
#
# COMPACT_ATOMS: atom_id res chain seq x y z
N ALA A 1 14.05 -21.06 -11.65
CA ALA A 1 13.19 -19.93 -11.97
C ALA A 1 13.11 -19.62 -13.47
N ASN A 2 14.13 -20.00 -14.30
CA ASN A 2 14.07 -19.76 -15.74
C ASN A 2 12.81 -20.37 -16.38
N GLY A 3 12.19 -19.63 -17.33
CA GLY A 3 10.96 -20.01 -17.99
C GLY A 3 9.68 -19.77 -17.20
N THR A 4 9.77 -19.30 -15.93
CA THR A 4 8.59 -18.92 -15.12
C THR A 4 8.00 -17.62 -15.65
N ASN A 5 6.67 -17.53 -15.75
CA ASN A 5 6.00 -16.29 -16.11
C ASN A 5 6.02 -15.28 -14.96
N VAL A 6 6.23 -14.03 -15.33
CA VAL A 6 6.15 -12.86 -14.46
C VAL A 6 5.10 -11.93 -15.05
N PHE A 7 4.16 -11.51 -14.24
CA PHE A 7 3.03 -10.67 -14.65
C PHE A 7 3.21 -9.26 -14.09
N LEU A 8 3.08 -8.26 -14.95
CA LEU A 8 2.85 -6.89 -14.54
C LEU A 8 1.35 -6.69 -14.37
N VAL A 9 0.94 -6.38 -13.15
CA VAL A 9 -0.48 -6.25 -12.77
C VAL A 9 -0.75 -4.82 -12.33
N THR A 10 -1.78 -4.20 -12.90
CA THR A 10 -2.34 -2.92 -12.46
C THR A 10 -3.79 -3.12 -12.05
N SER A 11 -4.43 -2.09 -11.52
CA SER A 11 -5.88 -2.11 -11.26
C SER A 11 -6.63 -1.38 -12.36
N ASP A 12 -7.80 -1.90 -12.74
CA ASP A 12 -8.71 -1.18 -13.62
C ASP A 12 -9.44 -0.05 -12.86
N SER A 13 -10.33 0.66 -13.54
CA SER A 13 -11.11 1.78 -12.96
C SER A 13 -12.01 1.37 -11.79
N THR A 14 -12.26 0.09 -11.59
CA THR A 14 -13.04 -0.47 -10.46
C THR A 14 -12.16 -0.94 -9.32
N GLY A 15 -10.83 -0.85 -9.46
CA GLY A 15 -9.86 -1.37 -8.49
C GLY A 15 -9.58 -2.87 -8.64
N THR A 16 -10.12 -3.52 -9.69
CA THR A 16 -9.90 -4.95 -9.93
C THR A 16 -8.50 -5.16 -10.52
N PRO A 17 -7.67 -6.07 -9.94
CA PRO A 17 -6.37 -6.40 -10.49
C PRO A 17 -6.47 -6.96 -11.90
N LYS A 18 -5.68 -6.43 -12.82
CA LYS A 18 -5.67 -6.84 -14.24
C LYS A 18 -4.23 -6.97 -14.74
N PRO A 19 -3.86 -8.12 -15.32
CA PRO A 19 -2.57 -8.26 -15.99
C PRO A 19 -2.45 -7.25 -17.13
N LYS A 20 -1.37 -6.47 -17.13
CA LYS A 20 -1.04 -5.47 -18.16
C LYS A 20 -0.03 -6.05 -19.16
N ASP A 21 0.90 -6.85 -18.66
CA ASP A 21 1.94 -7.49 -19.48
C ASP A 21 2.44 -8.77 -18.83
N THR A 22 3.11 -9.63 -19.62
CA THR A 22 3.66 -10.91 -19.18
C THR A 22 5.00 -11.17 -19.85
N VAL A 23 6.03 -11.46 -19.05
CA VAL A 23 7.36 -11.84 -19.52
C VAL A 23 7.81 -13.13 -18.86
N LYS A 24 8.89 -13.73 -19.37
CA LYS A 24 9.52 -14.92 -18.76
C LYS A 24 10.83 -14.57 -18.10
N VAL A 25 11.12 -15.25 -17.00
CA VAL A 25 12.44 -15.19 -16.38
C VAL A 25 13.45 -15.87 -17.29
N THR A 26 14.52 -15.15 -17.64
CA THR A 26 15.68 -15.65 -18.38
C THR A 26 16.95 -15.28 -17.61
N ASP A 27 17.79 -16.26 -17.29
CA ASP A 27 19.02 -16.10 -16.52
C ASP A 27 18.81 -15.36 -15.18
N GLY A 28 17.70 -15.68 -14.52
CA GLY A 28 17.32 -15.10 -13.23
C GLY A 28 16.82 -13.65 -13.32
N LYS A 29 16.59 -13.14 -14.53
CA LYS A 29 16.15 -11.76 -14.77
C LYS A 29 14.80 -11.72 -15.50
N PHE A 30 14.09 -10.65 -15.35
CA PHE A 30 12.89 -10.31 -16.12
C PHE A 30 12.92 -8.79 -16.41
N GLU A 31 12.30 -8.37 -17.48
CA GLU A 31 12.23 -6.97 -17.89
C GLU A 31 10.88 -6.67 -18.54
N PHE A 32 10.28 -5.54 -18.17
CA PHE A 32 9.12 -4.97 -18.82
C PHE A 32 9.53 -3.64 -19.42
N GLU A 33 9.13 -3.37 -20.65
CA GLU A 33 9.33 -2.09 -21.31
C GLU A 33 7.98 -1.46 -21.65
N GLY A 34 7.88 -0.14 -21.47
CA GLY A 34 6.65 0.58 -21.81
C GLY A 34 6.67 2.03 -21.37
N LYS A 35 5.52 2.67 -21.51
CA LYS A 35 5.31 4.05 -21.03
C LYS A 35 4.02 4.11 -20.24
N THR A 36 3.99 4.99 -19.26
CA THR A 36 2.76 5.36 -18.55
C THR A 36 2.57 6.87 -18.60
N GLU A 37 1.31 7.31 -18.66
CA GLU A 37 1.00 8.76 -18.67
C GLU A 37 1.14 9.36 -17.26
N MET A 38 0.80 8.56 -16.24
CA MET A 38 0.79 8.99 -14.85
C MET A 38 1.33 7.88 -13.95
N PRO A 39 1.89 8.24 -12.78
CA PRO A 39 2.26 7.23 -11.79
C PRO A 39 1.02 6.49 -11.28
N GLU A 40 1.15 5.17 -11.13
CA GLU A 40 0.13 4.29 -10.57
C GLU A 40 0.75 3.20 -9.71
N ILE A 41 -0.02 2.64 -8.76
CA ILE A 41 0.38 1.42 -8.05
C ILE A 41 0.29 0.24 -9.03
N ALA A 42 1.37 -0.53 -9.09
CA ALA A 42 1.44 -1.79 -9.84
C ALA A 42 2.07 -2.88 -9.00
N TYR A 43 1.90 -4.12 -9.45
CA TYR A 43 2.48 -5.30 -8.81
C TYR A 43 3.20 -6.15 -9.83
N VAL A 44 4.33 -6.71 -9.42
CA VAL A 44 4.96 -7.82 -10.12
C VAL A 44 4.54 -9.11 -9.40
N ALA A 45 3.89 -10.01 -10.14
CA ALA A 45 3.43 -11.30 -9.64
C ALA A 45 4.19 -12.44 -10.34
N PHE A 46 4.54 -13.49 -9.58
CA PHE A 46 5.30 -14.63 -10.07
C PHE A 46 4.42 -15.88 -10.10
N GLU A 47 4.32 -16.53 -11.25
CA GLU A 47 3.46 -17.71 -11.48
C GLU A 47 3.62 -18.81 -10.42
N LYS A 48 4.85 -19.04 -9.96
CA LYS A 48 5.18 -20.11 -9.00
C LYS A 48 5.33 -19.65 -7.56
N THR A 49 4.92 -18.41 -7.25
CA THR A 49 5.01 -17.83 -5.91
C THR A 49 3.70 -17.11 -5.60
N PRO A 50 2.62 -17.85 -5.24
CA PRO A 50 1.27 -17.29 -5.14
C PRO A 50 1.12 -16.07 -4.22
N ASN A 51 1.96 -15.95 -3.20
CA ASN A 51 1.97 -14.81 -2.26
C ASN A 51 3.19 -13.89 -2.44
N GLY A 52 3.92 -14.04 -3.55
CA GLY A 52 5.16 -13.32 -3.83
C GLY A 52 4.97 -12.05 -4.66
N ASN A 53 3.87 -11.35 -4.49
CA ASN A 53 3.64 -10.10 -5.22
C ASN A 53 4.49 -8.97 -4.63
N VAL A 54 5.13 -8.20 -5.51
CA VAL A 54 5.91 -7.00 -5.13
C VAL A 54 5.20 -5.78 -5.67
N GLY A 55 4.68 -4.95 -4.76
CA GLY A 55 4.07 -3.67 -5.10
C GLY A 55 5.14 -2.61 -5.36
N PHE A 56 4.95 -1.79 -6.37
CA PHE A 56 5.85 -0.69 -6.72
C PHE A 56 5.06 0.45 -7.40
N ILE A 57 5.71 1.58 -7.61
CA ILE A 57 5.12 2.68 -8.37
C ILE A 57 5.53 2.52 -9.84
N LEU A 58 4.55 2.25 -10.69
CA LEU A 58 4.74 2.25 -12.14
C LEU A 58 4.75 3.69 -12.63
N GLU A 59 5.93 4.18 -13.00
CA GLU A 59 6.16 5.52 -13.52
C GLU A 59 7.28 5.49 -14.58
N ASN A 60 7.39 6.54 -15.38
CA ASN A 60 8.45 6.62 -16.38
C ASN A 60 9.83 6.73 -15.71
N GLY A 61 10.79 6.00 -16.22
CA GLY A 61 12.14 5.84 -15.67
C GLY A 61 12.51 4.37 -15.56
N THR A 62 13.68 4.08 -15.02
CA THR A 62 14.13 2.70 -14.80
C THR A 62 13.86 2.30 -13.36
N VAL A 63 12.89 1.41 -13.15
CA VAL A 63 12.59 0.82 -11.84
C VAL A 63 13.31 -0.52 -11.73
N THR A 64 14.07 -0.72 -10.67
CA THR A 64 14.77 -1.97 -10.37
C THR A 64 14.07 -2.67 -9.21
N ILE A 65 13.69 -3.94 -9.42
CA ILE A 65 13.07 -4.80 -8.43
C ILE A 65 13.98 -6.01 -8.19
N ASN A 66 14.55 -6.12 -7.00
CA ASN A 66 15.26 -7.30 -6.54
C ASN A 66 14.30 -8.18 -5.75
N PHE A 67 14.00 -9.37 -6.26
CA PHE A 67 13.04 -10.29 -5.69
C PHE A 67 13.71 -11.54 -5.12
N ASP A 68 13.46 -11.84 -3.85
CA ASP A 68 13.84 -13.07 -3.18
C ASP A 68 12.59 -13.86 -2.76
N SER A 69 12.26 -14.93 -3.49
CA SER A 69 11.08 -15.76 -3.22
C SER A 69 11.14 -16.50 -1.88
N LYS A 70 12.33 -16.66 -1.29
CA LYS A 70 12.51 -17.31 0.00
C LYS A 70 12.46 -16.34 1.17
N ASN A 71 12.70 -15.06 0.91
CA ASN A 71 12.68 -14.03 1.94
C ASN A 71 12.14 -12.72 1.37
N LEU A 72 10.82 -12.57 1.41
CA LEU A 72 10.13 -11.39 0.87
C LEU A 72 10.54 -10.07 1.57
N GLU A 73 11.05 -10.13 2.82
CA GLU A 73 11.56 -8.95 3.54
C GLU A 73 12.84 -8.39 2.90
N LYS A 74 13.54 -9.18 2.07
CA LYS A 74 14.73 -8.75 1.31
C LYS A 74 14.42 -8.12 -0.03
N ASN A 75 13.16 -8.10 -0.43
CA ASN A 75 12.77 -7.45 -1.67
C ASN A 75 13.10 -5.97 -1.61
N LYS A 76 13.70 -5.45 -2.68
CA LYS A 76 14.09 -4.05 -2.80
C LYS A 76 13.59 -3.47 -4.11
N ILE A 77 13.08 -2.27 -4.01
CA ILE A 77 12.62 -1.48 -5.14
C ILE A 77 13.41 -0.17 -5.14
N SER A 78 13.86 0.28 -6.31
CA SER A 78 14.64 1.50 -6.44
C SER A 78 14.66 2.01 -7.88
N GLY A 79 15.25 3.18 -8.10
CA GLY A 79 15.62 3.72 -9.40
C GLY A 79 14.81 4.93 -9.84
N THR A 80 13.68 5.22 -9.18
CA THR A 80 12.91 6.45 -9.37
C THR A 80 12.57 7.08 -8.02
N LYS A 81 12.32 8.38 -8.00
CA LYS A 81 12.06 9.12 -6.76
C LYS A 81 10.89 8.52 -5.94
N ASN A 82 9.77 8.20 -6.59
CA ASN A 82 8.63 7.64 -5.87
C ASN A 82 8.91 6.20 -5.39
N ASN A 83 9.62 5.39 -6.16
CA ASN A 83 9.98 4.03 -5.74
C ASN A 83 10.98 4.03 -4.58
N ASP A 84 11.96 4.95 -4.58
CA ASP A 84 12.91 5.12 -3.47
C ASP A 84 12.18 5.58 -2.20
N LEU A 85 11.22 6.52 -2.30
CA LEU A 85 10.37 6.94 -1.19
C LEU A 85 9.47 5.81 -0.70
N TYR A 86 8.87 5.05 -1.60
CA TYR A 86 8.01 3.91 -1.27
C TYR A 86 8.79 2.82 -0.53
N GLN A 87 10.00 2.50 -1.01
CA GLN A 87 10.90 1.57 -0.32
C GLN A 87 11.31 2.08 1.06
N SER A 88 11.62 3.37 1.18
CA SER A 88 11.95 4.00 2.47
C SER A 88 10.81 3.90 3.48
N TYR A 89 9.57 4.17 3.03
CA TYR A 89 8.37 4.01 3.86
C TYR A 89 8.17 2.55 4.30
N ASN A 90 8.32 1.61 3.37
CA ASN A 90 8.20 0.18 3.67
C ASN A 90 9.26 -0.27 4.69
N ASN A 91 10.51 0.15 4.52
CA ASN A 91 11.60 -0.16 5.44
C ASN A 91 11.34 0.39 6.86
N ALA A 92 10.81 1.61 6.95
CA ALA A 92 10.46 2.22 8.24
C ALA A 92 9.31 1.49 8.97
N ASN A 93 8.55 0.64 8.27
CA ASN A 93 7.43 -0.12 8.83
C ASN A 93 7.69 -1.63 8.93
N LEU A 94 8.91 -2.11 8.71
CA LEU A 94 9.25 -3.53 8.80
C LEU A 94 9.01 -4.11 10.21
N ASP A 95 9.24 -3.34 11.26
CA ASP A 95 8.97 -3.75 12.64
C ASP A 95 7.46 -3.94 12.89
N ILE A 96 6.60 -3.10 12.30
CA ILE A 96 5.15 -3.24 12.35
C ILE A 96 4.72 -4.53 11.65
N GLN A 97 5.26 -4.80 10.45
CA GLN A 97 4.96 -6.03 9.72
C GLN A 97 5.35 -7.28 10.53
N LYS A 98 6.50 -7.23 11.23
CA LYS A 98 6.94 -8.32 12.12
C LYS A 98 6.01 -8.50 13.32
N LYS A 99 5.52 -7.42 13.94
CA LYS A 99 4.53 -7.47 15.02
C LYS A 99 3.24 -8.15 14.56
N VAL A 100 2.70 -7.71 13.40
CA VAL A 100 1.50 -8.31 12.80
C VAL A 100 1.70 -9.79 12.51
N LYS A 101 2.82 -10.17 11.88
CA LYS A 101 3.16 -11.56 11.60
C LYS A 101 3.22 -12.40 12.87
N ALA A 102 3.86 -11.91 13.92
CA ALA A 102 3.95 -12.62 15.21
C ALA A 102 2.57 -12.87 15.84
N ILE A 103 1.64 -11.91 15.74
CA ILE A 103 0.26 -12.10 16.23
C ILE A 103 -0.43 -13.22 15.44
N TYR A 104 -0.31 -13.23 14.11
CA TYR A 104 -0.90 -14.31 13.28
C TYR A 104 -0.27 -15.68 13.55
N GLU A 105 1.05 -15.75 13.71
CA GLU A 105 1.74 -17.00 14.03
C GLU A 105 1.33 -17.57 15.39
N ALA A 106 1.16 -16.69 16.40
CA ALA A 106 0.76 -17.11 17.74
C ALA A 106 -0.72 -17.43 17.87
N ASN A 107 -1.59 -16.80 17.08
CA ASN A 107 -3.04 -16.83 17.31
C ASN A 107 -3.85 -17.30 16.09
N GLY A 108 -3.23 -17.62 14.95
CA GLY A 108 -3.91 -17.86 13.67
C GLY A 108 -5.00 -18.95 13.76
N ALA A 109 -4.73 -20.06 14.45
CA ALA A 109 -5.71 -21.12 14.65
C ALA A 109 -6.89 -20.68 15.55
N PHE A 110 -6.62 -19.83 16.55
CA PHE A 110 -7.64 -19.27 17.44
C PHE A 110 -8.51 -18.24 16.68
N MET A 111 -7.92 -17.39 15.86
CA MET A 111 -8.62 -16.34 15.10
C MET A 111 -9.61 -16.89 14.04
N GLN A 112 -9.51 -18.18 13.70
CA GLN A 112 -10.45 -18.86 12.80
C GLN A 112 -11.69 -19.41 13.51
N LYS A 113 -11.74 -19.31 14.84
CA LYS A 113 -12.86 -19.81 15.67
C LYS A 113 -13.71 -18.65 16.16
N ASN A 114 -15.00 -18.91 16.39
CA ASN A 114 -15.84 -18.02 17.15
C ASN A 114 -15.58 -18.27 18.64
N PRO A 115 -15.24 -17.25 19.45
CA PRO A 115 -15.04 -17.42 20.89
C PRO A 115 -16.37 -17.75 21.59
N GLU A 116 -16.45 -18.88 22.29
CA GLU A 116 -17.63 -19.36 22.97
C GLU A 116 -17.60 -19.11 24.47
N THR A 117 -16.43 -19.31 25.10
CA THR A 117 -16.26 -19.12 26.55
C THR A 117 -15.83 -17.67 26.88
N GLU A 118 -16.05 -17.26 28.14
CA GLU A 118 -15.60 -15.93 28.61
C GLU A 118 -14.07 -15.77 28.51
N GLU A 119 -13.30 -16.83 28.77
CA GLU A 119 -11.85 -16.83 28.61
C GLU A 119 -11.43 -16.59 27.14
N GLU A 120 -12.12 -17.26 26.20
CA GLU A 120 -11.88 -17.05 24.77
C GLU A 120 -12.26 -15.65 24.30
N LYS A 121 -13.34 -15.08 24.82
CA LYS A 121 -13.76 -13.70 24.53
C LYS A 121 -12.72 -12.69 25.04
N VAL A 122 -12.19 -12.88 26.25
CA VAL A 122 -11.11 -12.04 26.80
C VAL A 122 -9.85 -12.15 25.93
N LYS A 123 -9.48 -13.35 25.51
CA LYS A 123 -8.34 -13.56 24.59
C LYS A 123 -8.56 -12.88 23.24
N ALA A 124 -9.75 -13.02 22.65
CA ALA A 124 -10.11 -12.37 21.39
C ALA A 124 -10.01 -10.85 21.51
N GLN A 125 -10.52 -10.27 22.60
CA GLN A 125 -10.42 -8.84 22.86
C GLN A 125 -8.96 -8.39 22.99
N GLY A 126 -8.11 -9.14 23.70
CA GLY A 126 -6.67 -8.84 23.81
C GLY A 126 -5.97 -8.81 22.46
N ILE A 127 -6.28 -9.74 21.55
CA ILE A 127 -5.75 -9.76 20.18
C ILE A 127 -6.23 -8.52 19.40
N MET A 128 -7.52 -8.17 19.51
CA MET A 128 -8.06 -6.95 18.87
C MET A 128 -7.39 -5.68 19.38
N ASP A 129 -7.15 -5.58 20.70
CA ASP A 129 -6.46 -4.43 21.30
C ASP A 129 -5.01 -4.31 20.80
N GLU A 130 -4.32 -5.43 20.59
CA GLU A 130 -2.97 -5.42 19.99
C GLU A 130 -3.00 -4.92 18.54
N PHE A 131 -3.93 -5.39 17.71
CA PHE A 131 -4.09 -4.88 16.35
C PHE A 131 -4.45 -3.39 16.33
N GLN A 132 -5.31 -2.94 17.23
CA GLN A 132 -5.67 -1.54 17.33
C GLN A 132 -4.46 -0.65 17.68
N LYS A 133 -3.61 -1.07 18.61
CA LYS A 133 -2.37 -0.36 18.94
C LYS A 133 -1.43 -0.27 17.74
N ILE A 134 -1.27 -1.39 17.01
CA ILE A 134 -0.46 -1.42 15.78
C ILE A 134 -1.04 -0.48 14.73
N GLN A 135 -2.36 -0.47 14.54
CA GLN A 135 -3.02 0.42 13.59
C GLN A 135 -2.80 1.90 13.94
N LEU A 136 -2.94 2.27 15.20
CA LEU A 136 -2.68 3.65 15.66
C LEU A 136 -1.22 4.07 15.42
N GLU A 137 -0.26 3.15 15.65
CA GLU A 137 1.14 3.41 15.36
C GLU A 137 1.37 3.61 13.85
N MET A 138 0.76 2.76 13.02
CA MET A 138 0.84 2.87 11.55
C MET A 138 0.24 4.18 11.03
N ASP A 139 -0.95 4.55 11.52
CA ASP A 139 -1.63 5.80 11.15
C ASP A 139 -0.76 7.03 11.50
N LYS A 140 -0.13 7.00 12.67
CA LYS A 140 0.79 8.06 13.09
C LYS A 140 2.00 8.14 12.16
N ARG A 141 2.66 7.01 11.87
CA ARG A 141 3.82 6.96 10.96
C ARG A 141 3.46 7.44 9.55
N SER A 142 2.27 7.06 9.06
CA SER A 142 1.77 7.52 7.77
C SER A 142 1.58 9.04 7.74
N LYS A 143 0.97 9.63 8.78
CA LYS A 143 0.81 11.08 8.92
C LYS A 143 2.15 11.80 9.00
N ASP A 144 3.10 11.28 9.79
CA ASP A 144 4.45 11.83 9.91
C ASP A 144 5.22 11.77 8.58
N PHE A 145 5.03 10.69 7.79
CA PHE A 145 5.61 10.57 6.47
C PHE A 145 5.01 11.58 5.48
N VAL A 146 3.69 11.71 5.45
CA VAL A 146 2.97 12.71 4.62
C VAL A 146 3.46 14.11 4.92
N ALA A 147 3.59 14.48 6.20
CA ALA A 147 4.06 15.80 6.60
C ALA A 147 5.46 16.13 6.08
N LYS A 148 6.35 15.14 5.97
CA LYS A 148 7.74 15.28 5.50
C LYS A 148 7.88 15.19 3.98
N ASN A 149 6.92 14.59 3.29
CA ASN A 149 7.02 14.26 1.85
C ASN A 149 5.82 14.79 1.07
N GLN A 150 5.36 15.99 1.40
CA GLN A 150 4.26 16.64 0.68
C GLN A 150 4.56 16.73 -0.82
N ASN A 151 3.49 16.76 -1.63
CA ASN A 151 3.60 16.82 -3.08
C ASN A 151 4.41 15.67 -3.70
N THR A 152 4.22 14.46 -3.18
CA THR A 152 4.73 13.21 -3.76
C THR A 152 3.59 12.21 -3.97
N PHE A 153 3.75 11.33 -4.96
CA PHE A 153 2.72 10.32 -5.23
C PHE A 153 2.55 9.34 -4.06
N VAL A 154 3.62 9.00 -3.36
CA VAL A 154 3.57 8.13 -2.17
C VAL A 154 2.77 8.78 -1.03
N ALA A 155 2.97 10.10 -0.78
CA ALA A 155 2.18 10.81 0.20
C ALA A 155 0.70 10.88 -0.18
N LEU A 156 0.39 11.07 -1.47
CA LEU A 156 -0.98 11.04 -1.98
C LEU A 156 -1.66 9.68 -1.73
N LEU A 157 -0.97 8.57 -1.97
CA LEU A 157 -1.49 7.22 -1.67
C LEU A 157 -1.78 7.03 -0.18
N LEU A 158 -0.91 7.54 0.70
CA LEU A 158 -1.12 7.46 2.15
C LEU A 158 -2.28 8.34 2.61
N VAL A 159 -2.42 9.55 2.06
CA VAL A 159 -3.58 10.42 2.35
C VAL A 159 -4.87 9.79 1.87
N GLU A 160 -4.89 9.24 0.66
CA GLU A 160 -6.04 8.50 0.13
C GLU A 160 -6.47 7.40 1.11
N ASN A 161 -5.53 6.55 1.56
CA ASN A 161 -5.81 5.48 2.51
C ASN A 161 -6.32 5.99 3.86
N LEU A 162 -5.61 6.96 4.48
CA LEU A 162 -5.99 7.56 5.77
C LEU A 162 -7.37 8.21 5.71
N PHE A 163 -7.71 8.84 4.60
CA PHE A 163 -8.98 9.53 4.42
C PHE A 163 -10.13 8.53 4.20
N TYR A 164 -9.95 7.53 3.34
CA TYR A 164 -10.96 6.49 3.12
C TYR A 164 -11.23 5.63 4.36
N THR A 165 -10.25 5.45 5.22
CA THR A 165 -10.39 4.70 6.48
C THR A 165 -10.84 5.56 7.66
N ASN A 166 -11.24 6.83 7.43
CA ASN A 166 -11.64 7.81 8.45
C ASN A 166 -10.56 8.05 9.53
N LYS A 167 -9.28 7.99 9.15
CA LYS A 167 -8.12 8.28 10.00
C LYS A 167 -7.56 9.68 9.78
N MET A 168 -8.12 10.40 8.80
CA MET A 168 -7.82 11.80 8.49
C MET A 168 -9.14 12.55 8.28
N GLU A 169 -9.25 13.75 8.87
CA GLU A 169 -10.39 14.65 8.69
C GLU A 169 -10.44 15.21 7.27
N ALA A 170 -11.64 15.49 6.76
CA ALA A 170 -11.82 15.99 5.40
C ALA A 170 -11.14 17.35 5.20
N SER A 171 -11.15 18.22 6.22
CA SER A 171 -10.44 19.51 6.22
C SER A 171 -8.93 19.32 6.00
N LYS A 172 -8.31 18.35 6.70
CA LYS A 172 -6.87 18.04 6.57
C LYS A 172 -6.52 17.40 5.23
N ALA A 173 -7.36 16.50 4.75
CA ALA A 173 -7.20 15.91 3.42
C ALA A 173 -7.32 16.98 2.33
N LYS A 174 -8.21 17.97 2.51
CA LYS A 174 -8.34 19.11 1.58
C LYS A 174 -7.11 20.01 1.58
N GLU A 175 -6.57 20.38 2.73
CA GLU A 175 -5.32 21.16 2.84
C GLU A 175 -4.19 20.48 2.05
N PHE A 176 -4.03 19.16 2.24
CA PHE A 176 -3.04 18.38 1.50
C PHE A 176 -3.34 18.38 0.00
N TYR A 177 -4.58 18.09 -0.42
CA TYR A 177 -4.98 18.03 -1.82
C TYR A 177 -4.75 19.37 -2.54
N ASP A 178 -5.08 20.49 -1.88
CA ASP A 178 -4.90 21.82 -2.47
C ASP A 178 -3.41 22.11 -2.73
N SER A 179 -2.51 21.59 -1.90
CA SER A 179 -1.06 21.76 -2.04
C SER A 179 -0.40 20.90 -3.14
N LEU A 180 -1.14 19.95 -3.72
CA LEU A 180 -0.59 19.07 -4.77
C LEU A 180 -0.43 19.81 -6.10
N ASP A 181 0.61 19.42 -6.84
CA ASP A 181 0.75 19.77 -8.26
C ASP A 181 -0.38 19.19 -9.10
N ASN A 182 -0.67 19.82 -10.22
CA ASN A 182 -1.76 19.39 -11.11
C ASN A 182 -1.57 17.96 -11.61
N ASP A 183 -0.36 17.54 -11.92
CA ASP A 183 -0.07 16.19 -12.40
C ASP A 183 -0.47 15.12 -11.38
N LEU A 184 -0.27 15.37 -10.08
CA LEU A 184 -0.70 14.47 -9.02
C LEU A 184 -2.23 14.48 -8.84
N LYS A 185 -2.87 15.65 -8.98
CA LYS A 185 -4.33 15.76 -8.93
C LYS A 185 -5.03 14.99 -10.05
N GLU A 186 -4.40 14.90 -11.22
CA GLU A 186 -4.94 14.17 -12.39
C GLU A 186 -4.73 12.66 -12.32
N THR A 187 -3.91 12.14 -11.43
CA THR A 187 -3.77 10.69 -11.19
C THR A 187 -5.08 10.08 -10.71
N THR A 188 -5.23 8.76 -10.85
CA THR A 188 -6.39 8.02 -10.33
C THR A 188 -6.60 8.29 -8.85
N SER A 189 -5.53 8.24 -8.02
CA SER A 189 -5.59 8.54 -6.59
C SER A 189 -5.96 10.00 -6.30
N GLY A 190 -5.46 10.96 -7.08
CA GLY A 190 -5.82 12.38 -6.95
C GLY A 190 -7.31 12.61 -7.20
N LYS A 191 -7.84 12.04 -8.27
CA LYS A 191 -9.28 12.07 -8.60
C LYS A 191 -10.14 11.38 -7.55
N SER A 192 -9.66 10.27 -7.02
CA SER A 192 -10.29 9.51 -5.94
C SER A 192 -10.41 10.37 -4.66
N VAL A 193 -9.31 10.99 -4.22
CA VAL A 193 -9.31 11.90 -3.06
C VAL A 193 -10.28 13.07 -3.29
N LYS A 194 -10.26 13.71 -4.47
CA LYS A 194 -11.17 14.79 -4.81
C LYS A 194 -12.63 14.39 -4.67
N LYS A 195 -13.01 13.26 -5.28
CA LYS A 195 -14.36 12.73 -5.20
C LYS A 195 -14.81 12.46 -3.76
N HIS A 196 -13.91 11.92 -2.95
CA HIS A 196 -14.21 11.65 -1.54
C HIS A 196 -14.35 12.95 -0.73
N LEU A 197 -13.53 13.98 -1.02
CA LEU A 197 -13.67 15.33 -0.43
C LEU A 197 -15.02 15.96 -0.72
N GLU A 198 -15.50 15.85 -1.95
CA GLU A 198 -16.82 16.39 -2.35
C GLU A 198 -17.98 15.76 -1.55
N MET A 199 -17.83 14.50 -1.13
CA MET A 199 -18.81 13.81 -0.29
C MET A 199 -18.66 14.11 1.20
N GLN A 200 -17.45 14.21 1.73
CA GLN A 200 -17.20 14.27 3.16
C GLN A 200 -17.19 15.69 3.74
N LEU A 201 -16.71 16.71 2.99
CA LEU A 201 -16.67 18.09 3.48
C LEU A 201 -18.02 18.66 3.89
N PRO A 202 -19.14 18.44 3.14
CA PRO A 202 -20.46 18.89 3.59
C PRO A 202 -20.89 18.22 4.90
N LEU A 203 -20.55 16.94 5.09
CA LEU A 203 -20.92 16.18 6.29
C LEU A 203 -20.12 16.63 7.52
N GLU A 204 -18.84 16.97 7.36
CA GLU A 204 -18.00 17.51 8.43
C GLU A 204 -18.50 18.88 8.90
N LYS A 205 -18.86 19.77 7.96
CA LYS A 205 -19.44 21.09 8.27
C LYS A 205 -20.80 21.01 8.96
N ALA A 206 -21.58 19.98 8.69
CA ALA A 206 -22.90 19.81 9.33
C ALA A 206 -22.81 19.29 10.77
N LYS A 207 -21.65 18.81 11.21
CA LYS A 207 -21.38 18.30 12.57
C LYS A 207 -20.71 19.34 13.48
N ALA A 208 -20.16 20.41 12.90
CA ALA A 208 -19.50 21.50 13.61
C ALA A 208 -20.50 22.62 14.01
#